data_13d6fb4026e09c95142729923f5ecf12
#
_entry.id   13d6fb4026e09c95142729923f5ecf12
#
_cell.length_a   1.000
_cell.length_b   1.000
_cell.length_c   1.000
_cell.angle_alpha   90.00
_cell.angle_beta   90.00
_cell.angle_gamma   90.00
#
_symmetry.space_group_name_H-M   'P 1'
#
loop_
_entity.id
_entity.type
_entity.pdbx_description
1 polymer ?
#
loop_
_entity_poly.entity_id
_entity_poly.type
_entity_poly.pdbx_seq_one_letter_code
_entity_poly.pdbx_strand_id
1 'polypeptide(L)'
;VHSLSVGERQRVEIVRCLLQSPKLLILDEPTSVLTPQEAQSLFETLNILSKRGCAILYISHKLHEIKKICHAATILRAGRVVANCDPFKEPIKKMAELLVGSQLPEINRGGLTAHGVERIHIKNLNYTSKDPFSVKLKNISFTVRGGEILGIAGVAGNGQTELMSVLSGEVKDLDEPSIIKFNDQVVTSKGAAERRLLGAGFVPEQRQGHAAVTEMSLVENVLLTALKTCDLEKSGFIDQAKARSFAESIISNFDVRT
;
A
#
# COMPACT_ATOMS: atom_id res chain seq x y z
N VAL A 1 0.79 8.68 21.22
CA VAL A 1 0.16 7.68 20.33
C VAL A 1 -0.17 8.29 18.97
N HIS A 2 -0.66 9.53 18.88
CA HIS A 2 -0.99 10.17 17.59
C HIS A 2 0.22 10.40 16.67
N SER A 3 1.41 10.53 17.22
CA SER A 3 2.67 10.74 16.50
C SER A 3 3.37 9.44 16.08
N LEU A 4 2.84 8.29 16.46
CA LEU A 4 3.40 6.99 16.11
C LEU A 4 2.99 6.58 14.69
N SER A 5 3.93 5.99 13.94
CA SER A 5 3.64 5.33 12.66
C SER A 5 2.63 4.19 12.85
N VAL A 6 2.01 3.74 11.76
CA VAL A 6 1.03 2.64 11.80
C VAL A 6 1.65 1.38 12.43
N GLY A 7 2.91 1.06 12.10
CA GLY A 7 3.62 -0.09 12.67
C GLY A 7 3.92 0.05 14.15
N GLU A 8 4.28 1.24 14.62
CA GLU A 8 4.50 1.49 16.05
C GLU A 8 3.20 1.41 16.84
N ARG A 9 2.10 1.93 16.32
CA ARG A 9 0.76 1.78 16.94
C ARG A 9 0.36 0.32 17.06
N GLN A 10 0.57 -0.48 16.03
CA GLN A 10 0.28 -1.91 16.07
C GLN A 10 1.14 -2.64 17.12
N ARG A 11 2.42 -2.30 17.25
CA ARG A 11 3.28 -2.86 18.31
C ARG A 11 2.77 -2.51 19.71
N VAL A 12 2.34 -1.27 19.94
CA VAL A 12 1.76 -0.87 21.22
C VAL A 12 0.52 -1.69 21.56
N GLU A 13 -0.38 -1.92 20.59
CA GLU A 13 -1.59 -2.74 20.80
C GLU A 13 -1.22 -4.21 21.13
N ILE A 14 -0.27 -4.78 20.41
CA ILE A 14 0.20 -6.15 20.69
C ILE A 14 0.77 -6.23 22.11
N VAL A 15 1.66 -5.31 22.49
CA VAL A 15 2.26 -5.29 23.84
C VAL A 15 1.18 -5.09 24.90
N ARG A 16 0.21 -4.22 24.69
CA ARG A 16 -0.94 -4.03 25.60
C ARG A 16 -1.72 -5.31 25.83
N CYS A 17 -2.00 -6.06 24.77
CA CYS A 17 -2.69 -7.35 24.88
C CYS A 17 -1.83 -8.39 25.63
N LEU A 18 -0.54 -8.45 25.36
CA LEU A 18 0.38 -9.40 25.96
C LEU A 18 0.55 -9.19 27.48
N LEU A 19 0.55 -7.95 27.94
CA LEU A 19 0.65 -7.61 29.36
C LEU A 19 -0.53 -8.10 30.20
N GLN A 20 -1.67 -8.39 29.57
CA GLN A 20 -2.89 -8.90 30.25
C GLN A 20 -2.83 -10.42 30.50
N SER A 21 -1.78 -11.13 30.09
CA SER A 21 -1.65 -12.59 30.20
C SER A 21 -2.90 -13.34 29.72
N PRO A 22 -3.31 -13.16 28.45
CA PRO A 22 -4.58 -13.68 27.94
C PRO A 22 -4.58 -15.22 27.90
N LYS A 23 -5.74 -15.83 28.13
CA LYS A 23 -5.97 -17.27 27.87
C LYS A 23 -6.28 -17.54 26.40
N LEU A 24 -6.84 -16.56 25.70
CA LEU A 24 -7.12 -16.56 24.27
C LEU A 24 -6.64 -15.25 23.67
N LEU A 25 -5.82 -15.32 22.62
CA LEU A 25 -5.34 -14.18 21.87
C LEU A 25 -5.83 -14.30 20.42
N ILE A 26 -6.52 -13.28 19.93
CA ILE A 26 -6.99 -13.20 18.54
C ILE A 26 -6.21 -12.09 17.86
N LEU A 27 -5.54 -12.40 16.76
CA LEU A 27 -4.72 -11.50 15.97
C LEU A 27 -5.20 -11.48 14.52
N ASP A 28 -5.51 -10.29 14.02
CA ASP A 28 -5.90 -10.06 12.63
C ASP A 28 -4.82 -9.26 11.92
N GLU A 29 -4.19 -9.89 10.91
CA GLU A 29 -3.08 -9.34 10.11
C GLU A 29 -1.97 -8.64 10.93
N PRO A 30 -1.46 -9.25 12.02
CA PRO A 30 -0.61 -8.55 12.99
C PRO A 30 0.76 -8.17 12.44
N THR A 31 1.15 -8.68 11.29
CA THR A 31 2.45 -8.42 10.64
C THR A 31 2.34 -7.52 9.41
N SER A 32 1.16 -6.98 9.10
CA SER A 32 0.91 -6.23 7.86
C SER A 32 1.86 -5.02 7.67
N VAL A 33 2.27 -4.40 8.76
CA VAL A 33 3.14 -3.21 8.80
C VAL A 33 4.46 -3.45 9.56
N LEU A 34 4.75 -4.70 9.92
CA LEU A 34 6.00 -5.08 10.61
C LEU A 34 7.09 -5.44 9.60
N THR A 35 8.33 -5.16 9.98
CA THR A 35 9.50 -5.68 9.28
C THR A 35 9.62 -7.20 9.48
N PRO A 36 10.37 -7.92 8.63
CA PRO A 36 10.62 -9.34 8.81
C PRO A 36 11.23 -9.68 10.17
N GLN A 37 12.12 -8.83 10.70
CA GLN A 37 12.74 -8.99 12.01
C GLN A 37 11.74 -8.84 13.15
N GLU A 38 10.88 -7.83 13.07
CA GLU A 38 9.82 -7.60 14.05
C GLU A 38 8.77 -8.71 14.02
N ALA A 39 8.38 -9.17 12.82
CA ALA A 39 7.50 -10.33 12.67
C ALA A 39 8.10 -11.59 13.30
N GLN A 40 9.42 -11.81 13.12
CA GLN A 40 10.11 -12.93 13.75
C GLN A 40 10.05 -12.84 15.29
N SER A 41 10.32 -11.67 15.87
CA SER A 41 10.23 -11.44 17.33
C SER A 41 8.82 -11.64 17.86
N LEU A 42 7.79 -11.22 17.09
CA LEU A 42 6.40 -11.51 17.40
C LEU A 42 6.14 -13.02 17.44
N PHE A 43 6.60 -13.78 16.43
CA PHE A 43 6.41 -15.23 16.37
C PHE A 43 7.06 -15.95 17.54
N GLU A 44 8.24 -15.54 17.96
CA GLU A 44 8.92 -16.07 19.15
C GLU A 44 8.06 -15.83 20.41
N THR A 45 7.51 -14.63 20.55
CA THR A 45 6.61 -14.28 21.66
C THR A 45 5.33 -15.13 21.64
N LEU A 46 4.70 -15.29 20.47
CA LEU A 46 3.50 -16.14 20.31
C LEU A 46 3.78 -17.60 20.65
N ASN A 47 4.94 -18.12 20.26
CA ASN A 47 5.36 -19.47 20.65
C ASN A 47 5.52 -19.64 22.16
N ILE A 48 6.08 -18.66 22.84
CA ILE A 48 6.23 -18.67 24.31
C ILE A 48 4.84 -18.68 24.98
N LEU A 49 3.90 -17.85 24.50
CA LEU A 49 2.55 -17.79 25.03
C LEU A 49 1.77 -19.10 24.80
N SER A 50 1.88 -19.67 23.60
CA SER A 50 1.26 -20.95 23.26
C SER A 50 1.76 -22.07 24.20
N LYS A 51 3.09 -22.14 24.45
CA LYS A 51 3.68 -23.09 25.40
C LYS A 51 3.20 -22.90 26.85
N ARG A 52 2.77 -21.67 27.21
CA ARG A 52 2.18 -21.36 28.52
C ARG A 52 0.68 -21.64 28.58
N GLY A 53 0.10 -22.22 27.51
CA GLY A 53 -1.33 -22.60 27.46
C GLY A 53 -2.26 -21.52 26.90
N CYS A 54 -1.75 -20.41 26.36
CA CYS A 54 -2.59 -19.44 25.66
C CYS A 54 -3.03 -20.02 24.31
N ALA A 55 -4.34 -20.04 24.05
CA ALA A 55 -4.87 -20.36 22.73
C ALA A 55 -4.71 -19.13 21.80
N ILE A 56 -4.21 -19.35 20.59
CA ILE A 56 -3.95 -18.25 19.64
C ILE A 56 -4.72 -18.51 18.36
N LEU A 57 -5.62 -17.57 18.00
CA LEU A 57 -6.24 -17.49 16.69
C LEU A 57 -5.52 -16.42 15.86
N TYR A 58 -4.84 -16.87 14.81
CA TYR A 58 -4.02 -16.04 13.94
C TYR A 58 -4.67 -15.93 12.56
N ILE A 59 -5.13 -14.75 12.19
CA ILE A 59 -5.78 -14.48 10.90
C ILE A 59 -4.76 -13.79 10.01
N SER A 60 -4.49 -14.34 8.83
CA SER A 60 -3.57 -13.75 7.85
C SER A 60 -3.79 -14.34 6.46
N HIS A 61 -3.48 -13.54 5.43
CA HIS A 61 -3.38 -14.01 4.05
C HIS A 61 -1.92 -14.38 3.67
N LYS A 62 -0.94 -14.16 4.55
CA LYS A 62 0.47 -14.48 4.35
C LYS A 62 0.74 -15.95 4.67
N LEU A 63 0.57 -16.82 3.69
CA LEU A 63 0.66 -18.27 3.87
C LEU A 63 2.00 -18.78 4.43
N HIS A 64 3.09 -18.06 4.17
CA HIS A 64 4.40 -18.39 4.76
C HIS A 64 4.43 -18.20 6.29
N GLU A 65 3.68 -17.24 6.82
CA GLU A 65 3.53 -17.04 8.27
C GLU A 65 2.68 -18.14 8.88
N ILE A 66 1.53 -18.44 8.26
CA ILE A 66 0.65 -19.56 8.66
C ILE A 66 1.47 -20.87 8.73
N LYS A 67 2.25 -21.15 7.68
CA LYS A 67 3.13 -22.34 7.65
C LYS A 67 4.18 -22.34 8.74
N LYS A 68 4.65 -21.17 9.18
CA LYS A 68 5.72 -21.03 10.16
C LYS A 68 5.27 -21.24 11.61
N ILE A 69 4.07 -20.79 11.96
CA ILE A 69 3.64 -20.70 13.37
C ILE A 69 2.38 -21.49 13.71
N CYS A 70 1.51 -21.81 12.73
CA CYS A 70 0.21 -22.40 13.00
C CYS A 70 0.26 -23.92 12.94
N HIS A 71 -0.37 -24.60 13.91
CA HIS A 71 -0.49 -26.06 13.96
C HIS A 71 -1.60 -26.58 13.04
N ALA A 72 -2.64 -25.78 12.81
CA ALA A 72 -3.75 -26.08 11.91
C ALA A 72 -4.18 -24.80 11.17
N ALA A 73 -4.67 -24.96 9.96
CA ALA A 73 -5.20 -23.84 9.17
C ALA A 73 -6.59 -24.16 8.63
N THR A 74 -7.49 -23.19 8.76
CA THR A 74 -8.82 -23.18 8.14
C THR A 74 -8.82 -22.13 7.03
N ILE A 75 -9.03 -22.56 5.80
CA ILE A 75 -9.05 -21.67 4.63
C ILE A 75 -10.48 -21.23 4.34
N LEU A 76 -10.68 -19.91 4.32
CA LEU A 76 -11.97 -19.25 4.07
C LEU A 76 -11.96 -18.63 2.66
N ARG A 77 -13.07 -18.79 1.95
CA ARG A 77 -13.33 -18.11 0.68
C ARG A 77 -14.82 -17.76 0.56
N ALA A 78 -15.14 -16.50 0.26
CA ALA A 78 -16.50 -16.00 0.18
C ALA A 78 -17.38 -16.38 1.40
N GLY A 79 -16.82 -16.22 2.62
CA GLY A 79 -17.51 -16.50 3.88
C GLY A 79 -17.71 -17.99 4.19
N ARG A 80 -17.12 -18.91 3.42
CA ARG A 80 -17.25 -20.37 3.61
C ARG A 80 -15.89 -21.01 3.84
N VAL A 81 -15.87 -22.02 4.69
CA VAL A 81 -14.71 -22.90 4.85
C VAL A 81 -14.57 -23.77 3.62
N VAL A 82 -13.45 -23.65 2.90
CA VAL A 82 -13.15 -24.45 1.71
C VAL A 82 -12.17 -25.58 1.99
N ALA A 83 -11.35 -25.46 3.04
CA ALA A 83 -10.44 -26.52 3.47
C ALA A 83 -10.01 -26.33 4.93
N ASN A 84 -9.70 -27.46 5.57
CA ASN A 84 -8.91 -27.53 6.81
C ASN A 84 -7.67 -28.34 6.52
N CYS A 85 -6.51 -27.85 6.93
CA CYS A 85 -5.25 -28.52 6.65
C CYS A 85 -4.20 -28.33 7.76
N ASP A 86 -3.19 -29.19 7.72
CA ASP A 86 -1.96 -29.01 8.47
C ASP A 86 -0.97 -28.19 7.62
N PRO A 87 -0.70 -26.92 8.00
CA PRO A 87 0.12 -26.04 7.17
C PRO A 87 1.56 -26.55 6.98
N PHE A 88 2.08 -27.36 7.91
CA PHE A 88 3.42 -27.93 7.78
C PHE A 88 3.52 -28.94 6.63
N LYS A 89 2.43 -29.69 6.39
CA LYS A 89 2.38 -30.73 5.37
C LYS A 89 1.97 -30.22 3.99
N GLU A 90 1.12 -29.17 3.96
CA GLU A 90 0.60 -28.66 2.68
C GLU A 90 1.59 -27.72 1.98
N PRO A 91 1.79 -27.87 0.68
CA PRO A 91 2.53 -26.88 -0.13
C PRO A 91 1.86 -25.52 -0.12
N ILE A 92 2.64 -24.44 -0.03
CA ILE A 92 2.12 -23.05 -0.08
C ILE A 92 1.29 -22.80 -1.34
N LYS A 93 1.75 -23.32 -2.50
CA LYS A 93 1.02 -23.20 -3.79
C LYS A 93 -0.38 -23.77 -3.69
N LYS A 94 -0.55 -24.97 -3.09
CA LYS A 94 -1.86 -25.59 -2.93
C LYS A 94 -2.78 -24.80 -1.99
N MET A 95 -2.26 -24.30 -0.87
CA MET A 95 -3.02 -23.43 0.03
C MET A 95 -3.45 -22.13 -0.68
N ALA A 96 -2.58 -21.53 -1.50
CA ALA A 96 -2.89 -20.34 -2.27
C ALA A 96 -3.97 -20.58 -3.33
N GLU A 97 -3.90 -21.71 -4.04
CA GLU A 97 -4.94 -22.12 -5.03
C GLU A 97 -6.30 -22.33 -4.36
N LEU A 98 -6.35 -22.92 -3.18
CA LEU A 98 -7.59 -23.05 -2.40
C LEU A 98 -8.16 -21.70 -1.98
N LEU A 99 -7.31 -20.75 -1.62
CA LEU A 99 -7.68 -19.41 -1.19
C LEU A 99 -8.25 -18.59 -2.36
N VAL A 100 -7.58 -18.63 -3.53
CA VAL A 100 -7.99 -17.88 -4.73
C VAL A 100 -9.12 -18.60 -5.47
N GLY A 101 -9.14 -19.94 -5.46
CA GLY A 101 -10.13 -20.77 -6.16
C GLY A 101 -9.80 -21.05 -7.61
N SER A 102 -8.62 -20.68 -8.08
CA SER A 102 -8.11 -20.97 -9.43
C SER A 102 -6.61 -21.28 -9.35
N GLN A 103 -6.09 -21.92 -10.40
CA GLN A 103 -4.65 -22.09 -10.53
C GLN A 103 -3.97 -20.73 -10.66
N LEU A 104 -2.87 -20.55 -9.92
CA LEU A 104 -2.09 -19.33 -10.00
C LEU A 104 -1.31 -19.30 -11.32
N PRO A 105 -1.44 -18.24 -12.14
CA PRO A 105 -0.63 -18.10 -13.34
C PRO A 105 0.85 -17.97 -12.95
N GLU A 106 1.72 -18.62 -13.71
CA GLU A 106 3.16 -18.39 -13.58
C GLU A 106 3.50 -17.00 -14.10
N ILE A 107 4.04 -16.16 -13.24
CA ILE A 107 4.54 -14.84 -13.63
C ILE A 107 5.84 -15.05 -14.38
N ASN A 108 5.80 -15.11 -15.71
CA ASN A 108 6.97 -14.99 -16.53
C ASN A 108 7.49 -13.54 -16.42
N ARG A 109 8.62 -13.37 -15.78
CA ARG A 109 9.39 -12.13 -15.90
C ARG A 109 9.90 -12.06 -17.32
N GLY A 110 9.14 -11.39 -18.19
CA GLY A 110 9.60 -11.04 -19.55
C GLY A 110 10.97 -10.40 -19.43
N GLY A 111 11.87 -10.68 -20.39
CA GLY A 111 13.20 -10.13 -20.39
C GLY A 111 13.18 -8.60 -20.24
N LEU A 112 14.22 -8.06 -19.60
CA LEU A 112 14.42 -6.61 -19.45
C LEU A 112 14.33 -5.96 -20.83
N THR A 113 13.21 -5.34 -21.12
CA THR A 113 13.04 -4.52 -22.32
C THR A 113 13.86 -3.25 -22.20
N ALA A 114 14.40 -2.76 -23.30
CA ALA A 114 15.14 -1.50 -23.32
C ALA A 114 14.27 -0.39 -22.69
N HIS A 115 14.84 0.31 -21.73
CA HIS A 115 14.15 1.42 -21.06
C HIS A 115 13.89 2.55 -22.06
N GLY A 116 12.66 3.09 -22.05
CA GLY A 116 12.25 4.24 -22.85
C GLY A 116 12.86 5.55 -22.38
N VAL A 117 12.27 6.66 -22.78
CA VAL A 117 12.65 8.01 -22.37
C VAL A 117 12.48 8.20 -20.85
N GLU A 118 13.21 9.13 -20.29
CA GLU A 118 13.08 9.51 -18.88
C GLU A 118 11.68 10.07 -18.62
N ARG A 119 10.99 9.51 -17.60
CA ARG A 119 9.65 9.94 -17.17
C ARG A 119 9.69 10.73 -15.88
N ILE A 120 10.55 10.33 -14.97
CA ILE A 120 10.78 11.00 -13.68
C ILE A 120 12.26 11.21 -13.55
N HIS A 121 12.66 12.44 -13.23
CA HIS A 121 14.04 12.77 -12.89
C HIS A 121 14.04 13.60 -11.60
N ILE A 122 14.69 13.09 -10.59
CA ILE A 122 14.86 13.73 -9.28
C ILE A 122 16.33 13.95 -9.05
N LYS A 123 16.68 15.17 -8.66
CA LYS A 123 18.08 15.54 -8.37
C LYS A 123 18.15 16.34 -7.09
N ASN A 124 19.00 15.88 -6.17
CA ASN A 124 19.31 16.56 -4.91
C ASN A 124 18.05 16.93 -4.11
N LEU A 125 17.04 16.06 -4.10
CA LEU A 125 15.80 16.32 -3.36
C LEU A 125 16.09 16.37 -1.88
N ASN A 126 15.78 17.52 -1.27
CA ASN A 126 15.82 17.75 0.15
C ASN A 126 14.45 18.25 0.61
N TYR A 127 14.01 17.78 1.76
CA TYR A 127 12.76 18.23 2.34
C TYR A 127 12.80 18.10 3.86
N THR A 128 12.46 19.18 4.54
CA THR A 128 12.27 19.23 5.98
C THR A 128 10.83 19.61 6.29
N SER A 129 10.07 18.68 6.83
CA SER A 129 8.68 18.93 7.26
C SER A 129 8.60 19.91 8.42
N LYS A 130 7.48 20.62 8.52
CA LYS A 130 7.13 21.42 9.72
C LYS A 130 6.70 20.55 10.89
N ASP A 131 6.32 19.29 10.63
CA ASP A 131 6.03 18.32 11.69
C ASP A 131 7.35 17.82 12.31
N PRO A 132 7.58 18.03 13.62
CA PRO A 132 8.80 17.61 14.30
C PRO A 132 9.02 16.09 14.33
N PHE A 133 7.98 15.29 14.08
CA PHE A 133 8.03 13.83 14.04
C PHE A 133 8.26 13.26 12.64
N SER A 134 8.23 14.08 11.61
CA SER A 134 8.46 13.69 10.23
C SER A 134 9.94 13.49 9.94
N VAL A 135 10.23 12.59 9.01
CA VAL A 135 11.61 12.28 8.58
C VAL A 135 12.08 13.28 7.54
N LYS A 136 13.32 13.76 7.70
CA LYS A 136 13.95 14.64 6.71
C LYS A 136 14.44 13.83 5.52
N LEU A 137 14.04 14.24 4.32
CA LEU A 137 14.63 13.74 3.08
C LEU A 137 15.94 14.50 2.81
N LYS A 138 17.00 13.76 2.48
CA LYS A 138 18.33 14.34 2.25
C LYS A 138 18.94 13.81 0.97
N ASN A 139 19.23 14.72 0.03
CA ASN A 139 20.00 14.45 -1.18
C ASN A 139 19.52 13.23 -1.99
N ILE A 140 18.18 13.07 -2.12
CA ILE A 140 17.61 11.95 -2.87
C ILE A 140 17.70 12.26 -4.36
N SER A 141 18.28 11.34 -5.13
CA SER A 141 18.44 11.47 -6.57
C SER A 141 18.19 10.12 -7.24
N PHE A 142 17.30 10.07 -8.22
CA PHE A 142 17.04 8.91 -9.06
C PHE A 142 16.28 9.31 -10.32
N THR A 143 16.28 8.39 -11.29
CA THR A 143 15.55 8.54 -12.55
C THR A 143 14.71 7.30 -12.79
N VAL A 144 13.50 7.46 -13.35
CA VAL A 144 12.64 6.36 -13.79
C VAL A 144 12.32 6.54 -15.27
N ARG A 145 12.51 5.50 -16.05
CA ARG A 145 12.30 5.49 -17.50
C ARG A 145 10.97 4.85 -17.90
N GLY A 146 10.51 5.13 -19.09
CA GLY A 146 9.33 4.44 -19.65
C GLY A 146 9.56 2.94 -19.71
N GLY A 147 8.58 2.15 -19.21
CA GLY A 147 8.69 0.69 -19.12
C GLY A 147 9.48 0.17 -17.92
N GLU A 148 10.07 1.05 -17.11
CA GLU A 148 10.80 0.69 -15.90
C GLU A 148 9.88 0.65 -14.67
N ILE A 149 10.14 -0.30 -13.77
CA ILE A 149 9.55 -0.35 -12.43
C ILE A 149 10.69 -0.16 -11.42
N LEU A 150 10.77 1.03 -10.82
CA LEU A 150 11.73 1.34 -9.77
C LEU A 150 11.10 1.03 -8.40
N GLY A 151 11.74 0.15 -7.62
CA GLY A 151 11.35 -0.14 -6.24
C GLY A 151 12.10 0.74 -5.25
N ILE A 152 11.38 1.39 -4.33
CA ILE A 152 11.95 2.11 -3.20
C ILE A 152 11.61 1.34 -1.94
N ALA A 153 12.62 0.71 -1.33
CA ALA A 153 12.47 -0.10 -0.15
C ALA A 153 12.97 0.63 1.10
N GLY A 154 12.32 0.40 2.22
CA GLY A 154 12.69 0.93 3.53
C GLY A 154 11.77 0.42 4.61
N VAL A 155 12.24 0.47 5.85
CA VAL A 155 11.40 0.21 7.03
C VAL A 155 10.42 1.38 7.20
N ALA A 156 9.21 1.11 7.69
CA ALA A 156 8.22 2.15 7.97
C ALA A 156 8.84 3.28 8.83
N GLY A 157 8.56 4.53 8.48
CA GLY A 157 9.12 5.70 9.16
C GLY A 157 10.50 6.14 8.66
N ASN A 158 10.98 5.67 7.49
CA ASN A 158 12.25 6.08 6.89
C ASN A 158 12.12 7.11 5.75
N GLY A 159 10.98 7.78 5.63
CA GLY A 159 10.79 8.88 4.68
C GLY A 159 9.98 8.54 3.43
N GLN A 160 9.42 7.32 3.33
CA GLN A 160 8.61 6.93 2.16
C GLN A 160 7.34 7.77 2.04
N THR A 161 6.68 8.07 3.16
CA THR A 161 5.48 8.91 3.22
C THR A 161 5.80 10.35 2.78
N GLU A 162 6.90 10.92 3.29
CA GLU A 162 7.37 12.24 2.92
C GLU A 162 7.73 12.29 1.42
N LEU A 163 8.43 11.27 0.92
CA LEU A 163 8.76 11.18 -0.50
C LEU A 163 7.51 11.10 -1.37
N MET A 164 6.51 10.31 -0.96
CA MET A 164 5.23 10.23 -1.66
C MET A 164 4.52 11.58 -1.70
N SER A 165 4.43 12.30 -0.58
CA SER A 165 3.80 13.64 -0.51
C SER A 165 4.52 14.68 -1.36
N VAL A 166 5.85 14.61 -1.44
CA VAL A 166 6.64 15.45 -2.33
C VAL A 166 6.39 15.08 -3.79
N LEU A 167 6.38 13.80 -4.15
CA LEU A 167 6.18 13.34 -5.53
C LEU A 167 4.74 13.56 -6.01
N SER A 168 3.75 13.45 -5.13
CA SER A 168 2.35 13.74 -5.47
C SER A 168 2.08 15.23 -5.68
N GLY A 169 2.94 16.11 -5.13
CA GLY A 169 2.75 17.57 -5.18
C GLY A 169 1.82 18.11 -4.09
N GLU A 170 1.59 17.33 -3.05
CA GLU A 170 0.94 17.79 -1.82
C GLU A 170 1.87 18.76 -1.08
N VAL A 171 3.16 18.48 -1.10
CA VAL A 171 4.22 19.37 -0.62
C VAL A 171 4.90 20.04 -1.79
N LYS A 172 5.01 21.37 -1.74
CA LYS A 172 5.63 22.21 -2.78
C LYS A 172 6.86 22.96 -2.28
N ASP A 173 6.91 23.25 -0.98
CA ASP A 173 8.02 23.98 -0.35
C ASP A 173 9.15 22.99 -0.04
N LEU A 174 10.09 22.86 -0.97
CA LEU A 174 11.26 21.98 -0.84
C LEU A 174 12.49 22.79 -0.47
N ASP A 175 13.42 22.15 0.22
CA ASP A 175 14.74 22.73 0.52
C ASP A 175 15.58 22.75 -0.76
N GLU A 176 16.30 23.86 -0.98
CA GLU A 176 17.21 24.01 -2.12
C GLU A 176 18.48 23.13 -1.97
N PRO A 177 19.03 22.60 -3.05
CA PRO A 177 18.70 22.78 -4.48
C PRO A 177 17.90 21.61 -5.11
N SER A 178 16.65 21.39 -4.66
CA SER A 178 15.81 20.27 -5.12
C SER A 178 15.27 20.47 -6.54
N ILE A 179 15.38 19.47 -7.39
CA ILE A 179 14.81 19.48 -8.75
C ILE A 179 13.99 18.20 -8.96
N ILE A 180 12.73 18.38 -9.37
CA ILE A 180 11.84 17.31 -9.81
C ILE A 180 11.36 17.61 -11.23
N LYS A 181 11.52 16.64 -12.14
CA LYS A 181 11.00 16.73 -13.51
C LYS A 181 10.10 15.53 -13.81
N PHE A 182 8.99 15.79 -14.50
CA PHE A 182 8.13 14.79 -15.12
C PHE A 182 8.10 15.04 -16.63
N ASN A 183 8.43 14.04 -17.44
CA ASN A 183 8.51 14.17 -18.91
C ASN A 183 9.30 15.44 -19.33
N ASP A 184 10.49 15.65 -18.79
CA ASP A 184 11.37 16.81 -19.00
C ASP A 184 10.84 18.17 -18.49
N GLN A 185 9.61 18.25 -17.99
CA GLN A 185 9.07 19.47 -17.40
C GLN A 185 9.39 19.56 -15.91
N VAL A 186 9.91 20.71 -15.48
CA VAL A 186 10.15 20.98 -14.06
C VAL A 186 8.81 21.09 -13.33
N VAL A 187 8.63 20.27 -12.29
CA VAL A 187 7.40 20.21 -11.50
C VAL A 187 7.65 20.46 -10.01
N THR A 188 8.83 20.93 -9.63
CA THR A 188 9.22 21.13 -8.24
C THR A 188 8.19 21.93 -7.44
N SER A 189 7.67 23.03 -8.02
CA SER A 189 6.65 23.90 -7.40
C SER A 189 5.19 23.58 -7.83
N LYS A 190 4.99 22.58 -8.71
CA LYS A 190 3.66 22.22 -9.21
C LYS A 190 2.90 21.35 -8.23
N GLY A 191 1.60 21.63 -8.09
CA GLY A 191 0.70 20.85 -7.24
C GLY A 191 0.21 19.55 -7.88
N ALA A 192 -0.53 18.77 -7.09
CA ALA A 192 -1.03 17.45 -7.50
C ALA A 192 -1.88 17.49 -8.78
N ALA A 193 -2.75 18.50 -8.92
CA ALA A 193 -3.60 18.66 -10.11
C ALA A 193 -2.77 18.89 -11.39
N GLU A 194 -1.74 19.73 -11.31
CA GLU A 194 -0.86 20.01 -12.44
C GLU A 194 -0.02 18.81 -12.83
N ARG A 195 0.45 18.03 -11.82
CA ARG A 195 1.21 16.79 -12.06
C ARG A 195 0.35 15.70 -12.70
N ARG A 196 -0.94 15.60 -12.30
CA ARG A 196 -1.90 14.70 -12.96
C ARG A 196 -2.13 15.05 -14.43
N LEU A 197 -2.20 16.34 -14.78
CA LEU A 197 -2.30 16.77 -16.18
C LEU A 197 -1.08 16.37 -17.03
N LEU A 198 0.08 16.12 -16.40
CA LEU A 198 1.26 15.58 -17.07
C LEU A 198 1.26 14.04 -17.15
N GLY A 199 0.16 13.40 -16.75
CA GLY A 199 -0.01 11.94 -16.78
C GLY A 199 0.47 11.21 -15.53
N ALA A 200 0.76 11.92 -14.41
CA ALA A 200 1.14 11.27 -13.17
C ALA A 200 -0.08 10.72 -12.42
N GLY A 201 -0.07 9.44 -12.08
CA GLY A 201 -1.04 8.80 -11.19
C GLY A 201 -0.43 8.48 -9.84
N PHE A 202 -1.18 8.65 -8.75
CA PHE A 202 -0.70 8.43 -7.38
C PHE A 202 -1.67 7.53 -6.62
N VAL A 203 -1.13 6.51 -5.96
CA VAL A 203 -1.88 5.61 -5.07
C VAL A 203 -1.24 5.69 -3.69
N PRO A 204 -1.81 6.46 -2.75
CA PRO A 204 -1.26 6.63 -1.41
C PRO A 204 -1.45 5.38 -0.54
N GLU A 205 -0.65 5.26 0.52
CA GLU A 205 -0.73 4.18 1.50
C GLU A 205 -2.09 4.19 2.24
N GLN A 206 -2.54 5.37 2.66
CA GLN A 206 -3.83 5.53 3.33
C GLN A 206 -4.97 5.47 2.31
N ARG A 207 -5.80 4.43 2.43
CA ARG A 207 -6.92 4.21 1.51
C ARG A 207 -8.09 5.17 1.78
N GLN A 208 -8.48 5.33 3.05
CA GLN A 208 -9.60 6.19 3.46
C GLN A 208 -9.12 7.59 3.79
N GLY A 209 -9.83 8.59 3.29
CA GLY A 209 -9.54 10.01 3.54
C GLY A 209 -8.39 10.58 2.73
N HIS A 210 -7.59 9.73 2.04
CA HIS A 210 -6.48 10.17 1.18
C HIS A 210 -6.62 9.63 -0.25
N ALA A 211 -6.76 8.29 -0.44
CA ALA A 211 -6.96 7.71 -1.78
C ALA A 211 -8.42 7.84 -2.24
N ALA A 212 -9.37 7.69 -1.34
CA ALA A 212 -10.80 7.77 -1.62
C ALA A 212 -11.54 8.45 -0.47
N VAL A 213 -12.63 9.13 -0.80
CA VAL A 213 -13.56 9.73 0.16
C VAL A 213 -14.73 8.75 0.31
N THR A 214 -14.86 8.16 1.50
CA THR A 214 -15.82 7.08 1.77
C THR A 214 -17.28 7.51 1.71
N GLU A 215 -17.55 8.78 1.99
CA GLU A 215 -18.88 9.39 1.95
C GLU A 215 -19.35 9.74 0.53
N MET A 216 -18.43 9.71 -0.45
CA MET A 216 -18.72 9.98 -1.85
C MET A 216 -18.98 8.69 -2.62
N SER A 217 -19.88 8.75 -3.59
CA SER A 217 -20.09 7.67 -4.55
C SER A 217 -18.84 7.42 -5.40
N LEU A 218 -18.76 6.28 -6.09
CA LEU A 218 -17.64 5.99 -7.01
C LEU A 218 -17.56 7.02 -8.14
N VAL A 219 -18.70 7.52 -8.64
CA VAL A 219 -18.73 8.57 -9.67
C VAL A 219 -18.12 9.87 -9.15
N GLU A 220 -18.44 10.27 -7.93
CA GLU A 220 -17.85 11.46 -7.31
C GLU A 220 -16.35 11.28 -7.01
N ASN A 221 -15.94 10.12 -6.52
CA ASN A 221 -14.52 9.82 -6.32
C ASN A 221 -13.71 9.89 -7.63
N VAL A 222 -14.27 9.42 -8.75
CA VAL A 222 -13.65 9.56 -10.07
C VAL A 222 -13.43 11.02 -10.44
N LEU A 223 -14.39 11.91 -10.15
CA LEU A 223 -14.27 13.34 -10.46
C LEU A 223 -13.08 14.01 -9.74
N LEU A 224 -12.72 13.56 -8.54
CA LEU A 224 -11.60 14.14 -7.78
C LEU A 224 -10.26 14.07 -8.53
N THR A 225 -10.06 13.06 -9.35
CA THR A 225 -8.80 12.83 -10.05
C THR A 225 -8.89 12.93 -11.57
N ALA A 226 -10.05 12.62 -12.16
CA ALA A 226 -10.23 12.48 -13.59
C ALA A 226 -10.95 13.68 -14.25
N LEU A 227 -11.43 14.65 -13.49
CA LEU A 227 -12.24 15.77 -14.02
C LEU A 227 -11.64 16.41 -15.27
N LYS A 228 -10.36 16.79 -15.20
CA LYS A 228 -9.65 17.46 -16.31
C LYS A 228 -8.89 16.48 -17.21
N THR A 229 -8.41 15.38 -16.67
CA THR A 229 -7.60 14.39 -17.42
C THR A 229 -8.43 13.54 -18.37
N CYS A 230 -9.73 13.37 -18.08
CA CYS A 230 -10.68 12.60 -18.89
C CYS A 230 -11.80 13.48 -19.48
N ASP A 231 -11.64 14.81 -19.49
CA ASP A 231 -12.62 15.76 -20.03
C ASP A 231 -14.04 15.53 -19.49
N LEU A 232 -14.17 15.36 -18.17
CA LEU A 232 -15.47 15.16 -17.50
C LEU A 232 -16.19 16.50 -17.21
N GLU A 233 -15.70 17.58 -17.79
CA GLU A 233 -16.23 18.94 -17.70
C GLU A 233 -16.65 19.42 -19.09
N LYS A 234 -17.80 20.11 -19.16
CA LYS A 234 -18.30 20.75 -20.36
C LYS A 234 -18.75 22.16 -20.03
N SER A 235 -18.13 23.16 -20.66
CA SER A 235 -18.47 24.58 -20.46
C SER A 235 -18.46 25.04 -18.99
N GLY A 236 -17.53 24.55 -18.18
CA GLY A 236 -17.43 24.89 -16.75
C GLY A 236 -18.33 24.07 -15.82
N PHE A 237 -19.11 23.13 -16.35
CA PHE A 237 -20.00 22.26 -15.57
C PHE A 237 -19.57 20.79 -15.69
N ILE A 238 -19.80 20.02 -14.63
CA ILE A 238 -19.53 18.59 -14.62
C ILE A 238 -20.49 17.88 -15.57
N ASP A 239 -19.95 17.08 -16.51
CA ASP A 239 -20.74 16.19 -17.37
C ASP A 239 -21.05 14.90 -16.58
N GLN A 240 -22.18 14.90 -15.89
CA GLN A 240 -22.62 13.78 -15.05
C GLN A 240 -22.80 12.47 -15.82
N ALA A 241 -23.27 12.54 -17.08
CA ALA A 241 -23.47 11.36 -17.90
C ALA A 241 -22.12 10.71 -18.27
N LYS A 242 -21.16 11.54 -18.69
CA LYS A 242 -19.80 11.09 -19.01
C LYS A 242 -19.06 10.56 -17.78
N ALA A 243 -19.19 11.23 -16.63
CA ALA A 243 -18.59 10.79 -15.37
C ALA A 243 -19.13 9.42 -14.94
N ARG A 244 -20.45 9.20 -15.04
CA ARG A 244 -21.08 7.92 -14.74
C ARG A 244 -20.59 6.80 -15.68
N SER A 245 -20.62 7.04 -16.98
CA SER A 245 -20.14 6.07 -17.97
C SER A 245 -18.67 5.71 -17.76
N PHE A 246 -17.84 6.69 -17.39
CA PHE A 246 -16.43 6.45 -17.06
C PHE A 246 -16.27 5.61 -15.80
N ALA A 247 -17.03 5.88 -14.72
CA ALA A 247 -17.02 5.08 -13.51
C ALA A 247 -17.49 3.63 -13.77
N GLU A 248 -18.56 3.45 -14.55
CA GLU A 248 -19.06 2.12 -14.95
C GLU A 248 -18.01 1.33 -15.75
N SER A 249 -17.26 2.00 -16.61
CA SER A 249 -16.17 1.36 -17.35
C SER A 249 -15.04 0.89 -16.42
N ILE A 250 -14.70 1.66 -15.38
CA ILE A 250 -13.72 1.25 -14.36
C ILE A 250 -14.24 0.04 -13.59
N ILE A 251 -15.50 0.07 -13.13
CA ILE A 251 -16.12 -1.05 -12.40
C ILE A 251 -16.03 -2.33 -13.20
N SER A 252 -16.41 -2.27 -14.50
CA SER A 252 -16.40 -3.43 -15.39
C SER A 252 -14.99 -3.94 -15.70
N ASN A 253 -14.06 -3.03 -16.02
CA ASN A 253 -12.72 -3.42 -16.47
C ASN A 253 -11.83 -3.95 -15.34
N PHE A 254 -12.07 -3.51 -14.10
CA PHE A 254 -11.24 -3.85 -12.95
C PHE A 254 -11.95 -4.72 -11.89
N ASP A 255 -13.13 -5.27 -12.21
CA ASP A 255 -13.95 -6.10 -11.29
C ASP A 255 -14.13 -5.42 -9.92
N VAL A 256 -14.44 -4.14 -9.93
CA VAL A 256 -14.71 -3.40 -8.68
C VAL A 256 -16.05 -3.85 -8.13
N ARG A 257 -16.01 -4.54 -6.99
CA ARG A 257 -17.21 -5.04 -6.31
C ARG A 257 -17.75 -3.97 -5.38
N THR A 258 -19.00 -3.61 -5.57
CA THR A 258 -19.75 -2.58 -4.82
C THR A 258 -20.89 -3.23 -4.03
#